data_6711dd9be4e73f5086f7eff114926d59
#
_entry.id   6711dd9be4e73f5086f7eff114926d59
#
_cell.length_a   1.000
_cell.length_b   1.000
_cell.length_c   1.000
_cell.angle_alpha   90.00
_cell.angle_beta   90.00
_cell.angle_gamma   90.00
#
_symmetry.space_group_name_H-M   'P 1'
#
loop_
_entity.id
_entity.type
_entity.pdbx_description
1 polymer ?
#
loop_
_entity_poly.entity_id
_entity_poly.type
_entity_poly.pdbx_seq_one_letter_code
_entity_poly.pdbx_strand_id
1 'polypeptide(L)'
;MSSDKSTNDNAPLNKIRVLDIATFIAAPFCGVILADFGAEVLKIEKPGEGDPLRQFGTPVEPDQDTFVWLTEARNKKSVTLDLRTAKGVELFKGLVKQSDIVLENFRPGTLEKWGIGFDVLSEINPRLIMLRVSGYGQDG
;
A
#
# COMPACT_ATOMS: atom_id res chain seq x y z
N MET A 1 25.12 15.98 -5.86
CA MET A 1 24.15 15.99 -6.97
C MET A 1 22.78 16.12 -6.37
N SER A 2 22.16 17.28 -6.54
CA SER A 2 20.81 17.59 -6.05
C SER A 2 19.82 16.77 -6.85
N SER A 3 19.09 15.84 -6.22
CA SER A 3 17.99 15.15 -6.85
C SER A 3 16.81 16.15 -6.95
N ASP A 4 16.61 16.59 -8.15
CA ASP A 4 15.49 17.44 -8.53
C ASP A 4 14.19 16.69 -8.21
N LYS A 5 13.56 17.04 -7.10
CA LYS A 5 12.19 16.65 -6.79
C LYS A 5 11.29 17.55 -7.62
N SER A 6 11.12 17.25 -8.89
CA SER A 6 9.97 17.75 -9.63
C SER A 6 8.72 17.06 -9.07
N THR A 7 8.26 17.52 -7.91
CA THR A 7 6.87 17.30 -7.54
C THR A 7 6.06 17.98 -8.63
N ASN A 8 5.35 17.19 -9.43
CA ASN A 8 4.46 17.72 -10.43
C ASN A 8 3.26 18.33 -9.70
N ASP A 9 3.43 19.57 -9.22
CA ASP A 9 2.44 20.30 -8.41
C ASP A 9 1.08 20.42 -9.11
N ASN A 10 1.04 20.13 -10.42
CA ASN A 10 -0.17 20.14 -11.26
C ASN A 10 -0.81 18.75 -11.40
N ALA A 11 -0.25 17.69 -10.82
CA ALA A 11 -0.86 16.38 -10.90
C ALA A 11 -2.20 16.35 -10.14
N PRO A 12 -3.25 15.69 -10.69
CA PRO A 12 -4.60 15.73 -10.11
C PRO A 12 -4.67 15.24 -8.65
N LEU A 13 -3.82 14.30 -8.27
CA LEU A 13 -3.81 13.66 -6.95
C LEU A 13 -2.56 14.03 -6.12
N ASN A 14 -1.85 15.11 -6.42
CA ASN A 14 -0.58 15.47 -5.77
C ASN A 14 -0.67 15.70 -4.26
N LYS A 15 -1.88 15.83 -3.69
CA LYS A 15 -2.13 16.02 -2.25
C LYS A 15 -2.69 14.77 -1.55
N ILE A 16 -2.90 13.71 -2.31
CA ILE A 16 -3.49 12.46 -1.79
C ILE A 16 -2.37 11.53 -1.33
N ARG A 17 -2.50 11.01 -0.13
CA ARG A 17 -1.60 10.00 0.43
C ARG A 17 -2.32 8.66 0.58
N VAL A 18 -1.70 7.61 0.04
CA VAL A 18 -2.24 6.26 -0.02
C VAL A 18 -1.33 5.30 0.75
N LEU A 19 -1.89 4.50 1.62
CA LEU A 19 -1.21 3.35 2.24
C LEU A 19 -1.64 2.08 1.50
N ASP A 20 -0.74 1.48 0.76
CA ASP A 20 -0.95 0.22 0.05
C ASP A 20 -0.39 -0.93 0.90
N ILE A 21 -1.26 -1.56 1.69
CA ILE A 21 -0.93 -2.75 2.49
C ILE A 21 -1.32 -4.05 1.79
N ALA A 22 -1.91 -3.94 0.61
CA ALA A 22 -2.32 -5.08 -0.20
C ALA A 22 -1.11 -5.87 -0.73
N THR A 23 -1.34 -7.07 -1.24
CA THR A 23 -0.30 -7.92 -1.80
C THR A 23 -0.61 -8.32 -3.23
N PHE A 24 0.43 -8.66 -3.97
CA PHE A 24 0.36 -9.14 -5.34
C PHE A 24 -0.16 -8.08 -6.31
N ILE A 25 -1.32 -8.29 -7.00
CA ILE A 25 -1.74 -7.44 -8.12
C ILE A 25 -3.06 -6.70 -7.83
N ALA A 26 -4.10 -7.36 -7.35
CA ALA A 26 -5.48 -6.87 -7.45
C ALA A 26 -5.70 -5.46 -6.87
N ALA A 27 -5.48 -5.25 -5.57
CA ALA A 27 -5.56 -3.92 -4.98
C ALA A 27 -4.31 -3.07 -5.21
N PRO A 28 -3.06 -3.64 -5.23
CA PRO A 28 -1.88 -2.86 -5.52
C PRO A 28 -1.90 -2.15 -6.87
N PHE A 29 -2.56 -2.71 -7.89
CA PHE A 29 -2.72 -2.06 -9.19
C PHE A 29 -3.51 -0.73 -9.10
N CYS A 30 -4.54 -0.67 -8.23
CA CYS A 30 -5.20 0.61 -7.94
C CYS A 30 -4.20 1.64 -7.39
N GLY A 31 -3.29 1.23 -6.50
CA GLY A 31 -2.22 2.08 -5.99
C GLY A 31 -1.28 2.60 -7.08
N VAL A 32 -0.99 1.79 -8.11
CA VAL A 32 -0.21 2.24 -9.28
C VAL A 32 -0.93 3.34 -10.04
N ILE A 33 -2.22 3.14 -10.34
CA ILE A 33 -3.02 4.15 -11.04
C ILE A 33 -3.05 5.46 -10.24
N LEU A 34 -3.29 5.40 -8.94
CA LEU A 34 -3.28 6.59 -8.09
C LEU A 34 -1.92 7.29 -8.09
N ALA A 35 -0.82 6.52 -8.05
CA ALA A 35 0.54 7.05 -8.13
C ALA A 35 0.83 7.72 -9.48
N ASP A 36 0.39 7.13 -10.58
CA ASP A 36 0.55 7.69 -11.93
C ASP A 36 -0.20 9.02 -12.08
N PHE A 37 -1.29 9.23 -11.33
CA PHE A 37 -2.01 10.49 -11.24
C PHE A 37 -1.46 11.45 -10.16
N GLY A 38 -0.33 11.11 -9.54
CA GLY A 38 0.42 11.99 -8.65
C GLY A 38 0.18 11.79 -7.15
N ALA A 39 -0.60 10.79 -6.72
CA ALA A 39 -0.72 10.48 -5.31
C ALA A 39 0.61 9.96 -4.72
N GLU A 40 0.89 10.31 -3.48
CA GLU A 40 1.97 9.70 -2.72
C GLU A 40 1.53 8.32 -2.24
N VAL A 41 2.03 7.26 -2.86
CA VAL A 41 1.69 5.89 -2.49
C VAL A 41 2.83 5.26 -1.69
N LEU A 42 2.53 4.88 -0.45
CA LEU A 42 3.42 4.16 0.43
C LEU A 42 3.04 2.67 0.44
N LYS A 43 3.85 1.86 -0.22
CA LYS A 43 3.72 0.40 -0.23
C LYS A 43 4.30 -0.16 1.07
N ILE A 44 3.46 -0.79 1.88
CA ILE A 44 3.87 -1.39 3.15
C ILE A 44 4.06 -2.89 2.95
N GLU A 45 5.28 -3.35 3.21
CA GLU A 45 5.69 -4.71 2.95
C GLU A 45 6.15 -5.41 4.24
N LYS A 46 6.02 -6.74 4.27
CA LYS A 46 6.52 -7.55 5.39
C LYS A 46 8.05 -7.47 5.45
N PRO A 47 8.66 -7.22 6.62
CA PRO A 47 10.10 -7.22 6.76
C PRO A 47 10.75 -8.55 6.35
N GLY A 48 11.85 -8.49 5.61
CA GLY A 48 12.64 -9.63 5.17
C GLY A 48 12.08 -10.38 3.96
N GLU A 49 10.76 -10.46 3.79
CA GLU A 49 10.12 -11.19 2.69
C GLU A 49 9.67 -10.26 1.55
N GLY A 50 9.20 -9.07 1.89
CA GLY A 50 8.60 -8.16 0.92
C GLY A 50 7.23 -8.61 0.42
N ASP A 51 6.79 -8.02 -0.70
CA ASP A 51 5.60 -8.46 -1.42
C ASP A 51 5.94 -9.71 -2.27
N PRO A 52 5.09 -10.76 -2.29
CA PRO A 52 5.30 -11.94 -3.13
C PRO A 52 5.50 -11.61 -4.62
N LEU A 53 4.97 -10.49 -5.09
CA LEU A 53 5.12 -10.04 -6.47
C LEU A 53 6.59 -9.77 -6.85
N ARG A 54 7.46 -9.46 -5.89
CA ARG A 54 8.91 -9.27 -6.14
C ARG A 54 9.58 -10.50 -6.75
N GLN A 55 9.04 -11.68 -6.46
CA GLN A 55 9.58 -12.96 -6.93
C GLN A 55 8.77 -13.55 -8.11
N PHE A 56 7.76 -12.82 -8.60
CA PHE A 56 6.89 -13.30 -9.66
C PHE A 56 7.38 -12.86 -11.04
N GLY A 57 7.60 -13.81 -11.93
CA GLY A 57 8.04 -13.55 -13.29
C GLY A 57 9.55 -13.63 -13.47
N THR A 58 10.05 -13.02 -14.54
CA THR A 58 11.47 -13.04 -14.90
C THR A 58 12.21 -11.91 -14.20
N PRO A 59 13.31 -12.19 -13.47
CA PRO A 59 14.15 -11.13 -12.90
C PRO A 59 14.87 -10.36 -14.01
N VAL A 60 15.18 -9.10 -13.75
CA VAL A 60 15.96 -8.26 -14.68
C VAL A 60 17.37 -8.81 -14.84
N GLU A 61 18.00 -9.13 -13.73
CA GLU A 61 19.29 -9.81 -13.62
C GLU A 61 19.20 -10.82 -12.46
N PRO A 62 20.11 -11.78 -12.35
CA PRO A 62 20.15 -12.67 -11.19
C PRO A 62 20.11 -11.89 -9.87
N ASP A 63 19.26 -12.32 -8.94
CA ASP A 63 19.07 -11.72 -7.59
C ASP A 63 18.52 -10.28 -7.57
N GLN A 64 17.97 -9.80 -8.69
CA GLN A 64 17.29 -8.50 -8.76
C GLN A 64 15.76 -8.63 -8.80
N ASP A 65 15.09 -7.47 -8.71
CA ASP A 65 13.64 -7.37 -8.87
C ASP A 65 13.18 -7.88 -10.25
N THR A 66 11.97 -8.41 -10.32
CA THR A 66 11.38 -8.90 -11.56
C THR A 66 10.82 -7.76 -12.42
N PHE A 67 10.74 -7.96 -13.73
CA PHE A 67 10.07 -7.00 -14.63
C PHE A 67 8.63 -6.71 -14.21
N VAL A 68 7.91 -7.73 -13.73
CA VAL A 68 6.54 -7.57 -13.24
C VAL A 68 6.51 -6.65 -12.02
N TRP A 69 7.41 -6.85 -11.04
CA TRP A 69 7.50 -5.98 -9.88
C TRP A 69 7.80 -4.53 -10.27
N LEU A 70 8.78 -4.29 -11.12
CA LEU A 70 9.14 -2.94 -11.55
C LEU A 70 7.99 -2.22 -12.28
N THR A 71 7.17 -2.99 -13.02
CA THR A 71 5.99 -2.45 -13.70
C THR A 71 4.85 -2.16 -12.72
N GLU A 72 4.51 -3.12 -11.85
CA GLU A 72 3.33 -3.07 -10.99
C GLU A 72 3.57 -2.35 -9.65
N ALA A 73 4.81 -1.99 -9.34
CA ALA A 73 5.16 -1.21 -8.14
C ALA A 73 5.72 0.17 -8.47
N ARG A 74 5.70 0.57 -9.76
CA ARG A 74 6.23 1.88 -10.19
C ARG A 74 5.57 3.03 -9.43
N ASN A 75 6.33 4.10 -9.25
CA ASN A 75 5.90 5.33 -8.59
C ASN A 75 5.48 5.19 -7.12
N LYS A 76 5.69 4.03 -6.51
CA LYS A 76 5.44 3.81 -5.07
C LYS A 76 6.73 3.94 -4.28
N LYS A 77 6.61 4.41 -3.04
CA LYS A 77 7.66 4.33 -2.02
C LYS A 77 7.45 3.06 -1.21
N SER A 78 8.49 2.27 -1.00
CA SER A 78 8.41 1.05 -0.18
C SER A 78 8.91 1.31 1.25
N VAL A 79 8.19 0.75 2.22
CA VAL A 79 8.62 0.63 3.62
C VAL A 79 8.27 -0.75 4.16
N THR A 80 9.07 -1.23 5.11
CA THR A 80 8.81 -2.51 5.76
C THR A 80 8.14 -2.30 7.12
N LEU A 81 7.01 -3.01 7.35
CA LEU A 81 6.28 -2.95 8.60
C LEU A 81 5.50 -4.26 8.81
N ASP A 82 5.72 -4.95 9.94
CA ASP A 82 4.94 -6.15 10.26
C ASP A 82 3.64 -5.79 10.98
N LEU A 83 2.54 -5.77 10.24
CA LEU A 83 1.20 -5.45 10.74
C LEU A 83 0.60 -6.51 11.70
N ARG A 84 1.31 -7.61 11.92
CA ARG A 84 0.91 -8.66 12.88
C ARG A 84 1.48 -8.42 14.27
N THR A 85 2.38 -7.45 14.41
CA THR A 85 3.01 -7.09 15.69
C THR A 85 2.35 -5.87 16.30
N ALA A 86 2.30 -5.79 17.63
CA ALA A 86 1.75 -4.62 18.33
C ALA A 86 2.46 -3.32 17.92
N LYS A 87 3.79 -3.36 17.77
CA LYS A 87 4.57 -2.19 17.34
C LYS A 87 4.27 -1.79 15.90
N GLY A 88 4.13 -2.77 14.99
CA GLY A 88 3.75 -2.50 13.61
C GLY A 88 2.35 -1.89 13.49
N VAL A 89 1.39 -2.42 14.25
CA VAL A 89 0.02 -1.86 14.33
C VAL A 89 0.03 -0.41 14.85
N GLU A 90 0.80 -0.13 15.90
CA GLU A 90 0.93 1.24 16.46
C GLU A 90 1.47 2.22 15.40
N LEU A 91 2.56 1.84 14.72
CA LEU A 91 3.17 2.66 13.68
C LEU A 91 2.23 2.85 12.48
N PHE A 92 1.53 1.80 12.06
CA PHE A 92 0.54 1.88 11.00
C PHE A 92 -0.61 2.84 11.32
N LYS A 93 -1.15 2.77 12.53
CA LYS A 93 -2.17 3.73 13.02
C LYS A 93 -1.65 5.17 13.00
N GLY A 94 -0.36 5.37 13.27
CA GLY A 94 0.29 6.67 13.13
C GLY A 94 0.32 7.18 11.68
N LEU A 95 0.57 6.30 10.71
CA LEU A 95 0.53 6.63 9.28
C LEU A 95 -0.89 6.95 8.81
N VAL A 96 -1.89 6.20 9.27
CA VAL A 96 -3.31 6.39 8.92
C VAL A 96 -3.80 7.79 9.28
N LYS A 97 -3.33 8.38 10.38
CA LYS A 97 -3.69 9.75 10.78
C LYS A 97 -3.38 10.81 9.72
N GLN A 98 -2.41 10.54 8.86
CA GLN A 98 -1.88 11.46 7.86
C GLN A 98 -2.13 10.98 6.43
N SER A 99 -3.03 10.01 6.24
CA SER A 99 -3.30 9.40 4.94
C SER A 99 -4.77 9.51 4.58
N ASP A 100 -5.07 9.47 3.30
CA ASP A 100 -6.43 9.62 2.79
C ASP A 100 -7.04 8.27 2.41
N ILE A 101 -6.22 7.33 1.95
CA ILE A 101 -6.68 6.05 1.41
C ILE A 101 -5.84 4.90 2.00
N VAL A 102 -6.50 3.80 2.33
CA VAL A 102 -5.88 2.49 2.60
C VAL A 102 -6.37 1.50 1.54
N LEU A 103 -5.44 0.78 0.92
CA LEU A 103 -5.72 -0.31 -0.04
C LEU A 103 -5.35 -1.64 0.60
N GLU A 104 -6.28 -2.60 0.59
CA GLU A 104 -6.04 -3.94 1.12
C GLU A 104 -6.72 -5.02 0.25
N ASN A 105 -6.22 -6.24 0.29
CA ASN A 105 -6.83 -7.40 -0.36
C ASN A 105 -6.66 -8.69 0.46
N PHE A 106 -6.61 -8.56 1.76
CA PHE A 106 -6.60 -9.72 2.66
C PHE A 106 -7.99 -10.40 2.70
N ARG A 107 -8.01 -11.61 3.23
CA ARG A 107 -9.27 -12.29 3.48
C ARG A 107 -10.12 -11.48 4.47
N PRO A 108 -11.45 -11.37 4.26
CA PRO A 108 -12.34 -10.71 5.21
C PRO A 108 -12.08 -11.15 6.66
N GLY A 109 -12.11 -10.18 7.58
CA GLY A 109 -11.80 -10.40 8.99
C GLY A 109 -10.31 -10.42 9.37
N THR A 110 -9.38 -10.39 8.41
CA THR A 110 -7.93 -10.40 8.72
C THR A 110 -7.48 -9.12 9.41
N LEU A 111 -7.86 -7.97 8.89
CA LEU A 111 -7.48 -6.68 9.48
C LEU A 111 -8.17 -6.46 10.83
N GLU A 112 -9.39 -6.94 11.00
CA GLU A 112 -10.13 -6.93 12.25
C GLU A 112 -9.38 -7.71 13.33
N LYS A 113 -8.86 -8.91 13.00
CA LYS A 113 -8.02 -9.72 13.91
C LYS A 113 -6.72 -9.01 14.30
N TRP A 114 -6.17 -8.18 13.42
CA TRP A 114 -4.97 -7.39 13.71
C TRP A 114 -5.27 -6.08 14.45
N GLY A 115 -6.55 -5.75 14.70
CA GLY A 115 -6.96 -4.52 15.36
C GLY A 115 -6.78 -3.26 14.50
N ILE A 116 -6.84 -3.44 13.18
CA ILE A 116 -6.75 -2.39 12.16
C ILE A 116 -7.85 -2.51 11.10
N GLY A 117 -9.00 -3.07 11.48
CA GLY A 117 -10.21 -3.06 10.64
C GLY A 117 -10.75 -1.64 10.43
N PHE A 118 -11.68 -1.49 9.49
CA PHE A 118 -12.21 -0.18 9.09
C PHE A 118 -12.76 0.63 10.26
N ASP A 119 -13.52 0.00 11.16
CA ASP A 119 -14.13 0.69 12.30
C ASP A 119 -13.05 1.38 13.18
N VAL A 120 -11.97 0.63 13.49
CA VAL A 120 -10.85 1.18 14.28
C VAL A 120 -10.12 2.29 13.54
N LEU A 121 -9.89 2.13 12.24
CA LEU A 121 -9.14 3.13 11.46
C LEU A 121 -9.96 4.38 11.18
N SER A 122 -11.28 4.25 11.01
CA SER A 122 -12.19 5.39 10.83
C SER A 122 -12.36 6.24 12.10
N GLU A 123 -12.25 5.64 13.28
CA GLU A 123 -12.18 6.41 14.54
C GLU A 123 -10.90 7.26 14.61
N ILE A 124 -9.79 6.75 14.09
CA ILE A 124 -8.50 7.46 14.06
C ILE A 124 -8.49 8.57 13.01
N ASN A 125 -9.08 8.29 11.84
CA ASN A 125 -9.21 9.23 10.73
C ASN A 125 -10.60 9.11 10.10
N PRO A 126 -11.57 9.94 10.51
CA PRO A 126 -12.95 9.88 9.99
C PRO A 126 -13.09 10.17 8.49
N ARG A 127 -12.04 10.71 7.85
CA ARG A 127 -12.02 10.98 6.41
C ARG A 127 -11.40 9.84 5.60
N LEU A 128 -10.94 8.77 6.26
CA LEU A 128 -10.26 7.66 5.61
C LEU A 128 -11.18 6.95 4.62
N ILE A 129 -10.69 6.73 3.42
CA ILE A 129 -11.29 5.84 2.43
C ILE A 129 -10.54 4.51 2.50
N MET A 130 -11.27 3.40 2.63
CA MET A 130 -10.67 2.07 2.63
C MET A 130 -11.20 1.25 1.47
N LEU A 131 -10.32 0.94 0.51
CA LEU A 131 -10.63 0.01 -0.58
C LEU A 131 -10.26 -1.40 -0.13
N ARG A 132 -11.26 -2.28 -0.10
CA ARG A 132 -11.12 -3.69 0.30
C ARG A 132 -11.46 -4.60 -0.88
N VAL A 133 -10.44 -5.16 -1.51
CA VAL A 133 -10.59 -6.04 -2.68
C VAL A 133 -10.64 -7.49 -2.22
N SER A 134 -11.74 -8.18 -2.50
CA SER A 134 -11.91 -9.60 -2.20
C SER A 134 -12.68 -10.28 -3.34
N GLY A 135 -12.68 -11.62 -3.36
CA GLY A 135 -13.36 -12.38 -4.42
C GLY A 135 -14.89 -12.25 -4.38
N TYR A 136 -15.49 -12.05 -3.19
CA TYR A 136 -16.93 -12.10 -2.99
C TYR A 136 -17.48 -10.98 -2.07
N GLY A 137 -16.74 -9.89 -1.92
CA GLY A 137 -17.06 -8.81 -0.97
C GLY A 137 -16.65 -9.16 0.45
N GLN A 138 -17.09 -8.35 1.42
CA GLN A 138 -16.72 -8.54 2.83
C GLN A 138 -17.65 -9.50 3.56
N ASP A 139 -18.85 -9.75 3.02
CA ASP A 139 -19.94 -10.54 3.61
C ASP A 139 -20.22 -11.84 2.84
N GLY A 140 -19.47 -12.10 1.76
CA GLY A 140 -19.65 -13.26 0.88
C GLY A 140 -18.77 -14.46 1.20
#